data_d25ba837b6111cf35ab40939e168655b
#
_entry.id   d25ba837b6111cf35ab40939e168655b
#
_cell.length_a   1.000
_cell.length_b   1.000
_cell.length_c   1.000
_cell.angle_alpha   90.00
_cell.angle_beta   90.00
_cell.angle_gamma   90.00
#
_symmetry.space_group_name_H-M   'P 1'
#
loop_
_entity.id
_entity.type
_entity.pdbx_description
1 polymer ?
#
loop_
_entity_poly.entity_id
_entity_poly.type
_entity_poly.pdbx_seq_one_letter_code
_entity_poly.pdbx_strand_id
1 'polypeptide(L)'
;MPIARKPAKISNYKFMCMMLYIIENCCKWTILPKKYGNWHTIYMRFRRWSKNGTIAKILETMKKQKPSNKEDYIFYIDSTSIKVNPYENKNKSNQKQKIGCSKGGLTTKLHLCCTSSCPVVFRLSPGNSHDAPEGRKLIESIYSKNNNYLFMDRAYGDNKTLALDKDHGFLILVSI
;
A
#
# COMPACT_ATOMS: atom_id res chain seq x y z
N MET A 1 -25.76 -8.94 -30.21
CA MET A 1 -26.14 -7.91 -29.24
C MET A 1 -25.59 -8.32 -27.88
N PRO A 2 -24.84 -7.48 -27.15
CA PRO A 2 -24.37 -7.83 -25.81
C PRO A 2 -25.57 -7.91 -24.87
N ILE A 3 -25.74 -9.06 -24.23
CA ILE A 3 -26.79 -9.31 -23.23
C ILE A 3 -26.60 -8.28 -22.09
N ALA A 4 -27.55 -7.40 -21.91
CA ALA A 4 -27.54 -6.42 -20.81
C ALA A 4 -27.45 -7.17 -19.47
N ARG A 5 -26.30 -7.06 -18.80
CA ARG A 5 -26.11 -7.65 -17.46
C ARG A 5 -27.09 -7.05 -16.49
N LYS A 6 -27.82 -7.89 -15.76
CA LYS A 6 -28.70 -7.44 -14.67
C LYS A 6 -27.94 -6.46 -13.76
N PRO A 7 -28.54 -5.30 -13.41
CA PRO A 7 -27.89 -4.34 -12.52
C PRO A 7 -27.49 -5.03 -11.20
N ALA A 8 -26.30 -4.71 -10.72
CA ALA A 8 -25.81 -5.27 -9.47
C ALA A 8 -26.72 -4.79 -8.31
N LYS A 9 -27.15 -5.71 -7.44
CA LYS A 9 -27.98 -5.41 -6.24
C LYS A 9 -27.36 -4.32 -5.33
N ILE A 10 -26.05 -4.12 -5.40
CA ILE A 10 -25.29 -3.14 -4.62
C ILE A 10 -24.57 -2.23 -5.62
N SER A 11 -24.86 -0.93 -5.57
CA SER A 11 -24.20 0.07 -6.41
C SER A 11 -22.68 0.13 -6.15
N ASN A 12 -21.91 0.70 -7.10
CA ASN A 12 -20.49 0.90 -6.93
C ASN A 12 -20.19 1.84 -5.75
N TYR A 13 -20.95 2.93 -5.64
CA TYR A 13 -20.82 3.88 -4.53
C TYR A 13 -21.01 3.19 -3.17
N LYS A 14 -22.11 2.48 -3.00
CA LYS A 14 -22.40 1.75 -1.75
C LYS A 14 -21.31 0.72 -1.43
N PHE A 15 -20.80 0.03 -2.46
CA PHE A 15 -19.67 -0.89 -2.29
C PHE A 15 -18.40 -0.18 -1.81
N MET A 16 -18.05 0.97 -2.38
CA MET A 16 -16.87 1.74 -1.94
C MET A 16 -17.02 2.25 -0.51
N CYS A 17 -18.20 2.72 -0.12
CA CYS A 17 -18.47 3.11 1.28
C CYS A 17 -18.23 1.94 2.26
N MET A 18 -18.61 0.72 1.88
CA MET A 18 -18.36 -0.47 2.72
C MET A 18 -16.87 -0.80 2.80
N MET A 19 -16.13 -0.63 1.69
CA MET A 19 -14.68 -0.83 1.70
C MET A 19 -13.99 0.18 2.62
N LEU A 20 -14.36 1.45 2.53
CA LEU A 20 -13.85 2.50 3.42
C LEU A 20 -14.19 2.20 4.87
N TYR A 21 -15.41 1.75 5.16
CA TYR A 21 -15.81 1.36 6.52
C TYR A 21 -14.91 0.26 7.09
N ILE A 22 -14.60 -0.79 6.31
CA ILE A 22 -13.72 -1.88 6.75
C ILE A 22 -12.30 -1.38 7.01
N ILE A 23 -11.78 -0.53 6.14
CA ILE A 23 -10.42 0.04 6.26
C ILE A 23 -10.34 0.94 7.49
N GLU A 24 -11.29 1.85 7.66
CA GLU A 24 -11.33 2.82 8.76
C GLU A 24 -11.45 2.14 10.13
N ASN A 25 -12.30 1.11 10.23
CA ASN A 25 -12.54 0.39 11.48
C ASN A 25 -11.61 -0.81 11.69
N CYS A 26 -10.72 -1.13 10.74
CA CYS A 26 -9.83 -2.29 10.78
C CYS A 26 -10.55 -3.59 11.17
N CYS A 27 -11.81 -3.76 10.78
CA CYS A 27 -12.67 -4.84 11.24
C CYS A 27 -12.64 -6.06 10.30
N LYS A 28 -13.00 -7.23 10.84
CA LYS A 28 -13.16 -8.44 10.03
C LYS A 28 -14.36 -8.28 9.09
N TRP A 29 -14.32 -8.90 7.90
CA TRP A 29 -15.42 -8.91 6.94
C TRP A 29 -16.74 -9.38 7.53
N THR A 30 -16.70 -10.38 8.42
CA THR A 30 -17.85 -10.97 9.09
C THR A 30 -18.58 -10.01 10.04
N ILE A 31 -17.89 -8.94 10.47
CA ILE A 31 -18.44 -7.93 11.39
C ILE A 31 -19.14 -6.80 10.64
N LEU A 32 -19.07 -6.80 9.31
CA LEU A 32 -19.75 -5.78 8.51
C LEU A 32 -21.25 -5.71 8.87
N PRO A 33 -21.78 -4.51 9.22
CA PRO A 33 -23.16 -4.37 9.62
C PRO A 33 -24.15 -4.90 8.59
N LYS A 34 -25.13 -5.68 9.02
CA LYS A 34 -26.14 -6.33 8.15
C LYS A 34 -26.91 -5.35 7.25
N LYS A 35 -27.04 -4.08 7.68
CA LYS A 35 -27.63 -3.00 6.86
C LYS A 35 -26.95 -2.78 5.50
N TYR A 36 -25.71 -3.18 5.38
CA TYR A 36 -24.95 -3.08 4.12
C TYR A 36 -25.15 -4.30 3.20
N GLY A 37 -25.73 -5.38 3.70
CA GLY A 37 -25.94 -6.62 2.98
C GLY A 37 -25.05 -7.76 3.46
N ASN A 38 -25.04 -8.85 2.68
CA ASN A 38 -24.24 -10.02 3.03
C ASN A 38 -22.75 -9.75 2.80
N TRP A 39 -21.96 -9.83 3.87
CA TRP A 39 -20.50 -9.61 3.86
C TRP A 39 -19.75 -10.46 2.82
N HIS A 40 -20.19 -11.72 2.63
CA HIS A 40 -19.57 -12.62 1.67
C HIS A 40 -19.70 -12.12 0.22
N THR A 41 -20.85 -11.57 -0.16
CA THR A 41 -21.08 -10.97 -1.47
C THR A 41 -20.16 -9.78 -1.70
N ILE A 42 -19.95 -8.96 -0.67
CA ILE A 42 -19.08 -7.78 -0.70
C ILE A 42 -17.63 -8.22 -0.81
N TYR A 43 -17.21 -9.20 0.00
CA TYR A 43 -15.87 -9.79 -0.06
C TYR A 43 -15.54 -10.39 -1.43
N MET A 44 -16.47 -11.17 -2.01
CA MET A 44 -16.27 -11.76 -3.33
C MET A 44 -16.17 -10.71 -4.44
N ARG A 45 -16.89 -9.60 -4.31
CA ARG A 45 -16.76 -8.45 -5.23
C ARG A 45 -15.41 -7.77 -5.07
N PHE A 46 -14.96 -7.52 -3.85
CA PHE A 46 -13.62 -7.00 -3.56
C PHE A 46 -12.54 -7.88 -4.17
N ARG A 47 -12.58 -9.19 -3.89
CA ARG A 47 -11.63 -10.16 -4.44
C ARG A 47 -11.58 -10.14 -5.97
N ARG A 48 -12.73 -10.03 -6.62
CA ARG A 48 -12.81 -9.90 -8.08
C ARG A 48 -12.19 -8.61 -8.59
N TRP A 49 -12.52 -7.47 -7.95
CA TRP A 49 -11.97 -6.17 -8.32
C TRP A 49 -10.48 -6.06 -8.08
N SER A 50 -9.98 -6.70 -7.06
CA SER A 50 -8.55 -6.82 -6.79
C SER A 50 -7.85 -7.63 -7.88
N LYS A 51 -8.40 -8.81 -8.23
CA LYS A 51 -7.79 -9.69 -9.23
C LYS A 51 -7.78 -9.13 -10.64
N ASN A 52 -8.82 -8.42 -11.04
CA ASN A 52 -8.93 -7.84 -12.39
C ASN A 52 -8.36 -6.41 -12.51
N GLY A 53 -7.67 -5.93 -11.48
CA GLY A 53 -7.01 -4.62 -11.49
C GLY A 53 -7.95 -3.41 -11.40
N THR A 54 -9.26 -3.59 -11.15
CA THR A 54 -10.22 -2.47 -11.06
C THR A 54 -9.84 -1.50 -9.95
N ILE A 55 -9.41 -2.00 -8.78
CA ILE A 55 -8.98 -1.16 -7.64
C ILE A 55 -7.76 -0.32 -8.03
N ALA A 56 -6.77 -0.93 -8.69
CA ALA A 56 -5.58 -0.22 -9.15
C ALA A 56 -5.93 0.92 -10.12
N LYS A 57 -6.82 0.65 -11.09
CA LYS A 57 -7.30 1.68 -12.04
C LYS A 57 -8.01 2.84 -11.34
N ILE A 58 -8.83 2.56 -10.32
CA ILE A 58 -9.49 3.62 -9.54
C ILE A 58 -8.45 4.49 -8.85
N LEU A 59 -7.47 3.88 -8.17
CA LEU A 59 -6.40 4.61 -7.47
C LEU A 59 -5.56 5.46 -8.43
N GLU A 60 -5.20 4.93 -9.60
CA GLU A 60 -4.48 5.68 -10.64
C GLU A 60 -5.28 6.87 -11.14
N THR A 61 -6.60 6.69 -11.36
CA THR A 61 -7.48 7.78 -11.80
C THR A 61 -7.56 8.87 -10.74
N MET A 62 -7.67 8.49 -9.46
CA MET A 62 -7.68 9.45 -8.36
C MET A 62 -6.36 10.23 -8.25
N LYS A 63 -5.21 9.56 -8.45
CA LYS A 63 -3.91 10.23 -8.47
C LYS A 63 -3.81 11.28 -9.59
N LYS A 64 -4.31 10.97 -10.79
CA LYS A 64 -4.30 11.88 -11.94
C LYS A 64 -5.20 13.11 -11.76
N GLN A 65 -6.26 12.99 -10.96
CA GLN A 65 -7.21 14.09 -10.73
C GLN A 65 -6.76 15.06 -9.63
N LYS A 66 -5.72 14.72 -8.86
CA LYS A 66 -5.17 15.67 -7.89
C LYS A 66 -4.32 16.72 -8.61
N PRO A 67 -4.57 18.03 -8.38
CA PRO A 67 -3.65 19.07 -8.82
C PRO A 67 -2.30 18.83 -8.12
N SER A 68 -1.21 18.93 -8.88
CA SER A 68 0.14 18.93 -8.30
C SER A 68 0.27 20.19 -7.42
N ASN A 69 0.29 20.03 -6.12
CA ASN A 69 0.56 21.13 -5.20
C ASN A 69 2.07 21.46 -5.25
N LYS A 70 2.41 22.72 -5.00
CA LYS A 70 3.80 23.17 -4.86
C LYS A 70 4.60 22.44 -3.78
N GLU A 71 3.92 21.67 -2.92
CA GLU A 71 4.50 20.86 -1.84
C GLU A 71 4.86 19.42 -2.25
N ASP A 72 4.64 19.04 -3.51
CA ASP A 72 4.98 17.70 -4.03
C ASP A 72 6.49 17.50 -4.27
N TYR A 73 7.32 18.43 -3.78
CA TYR A 73 8.80 18.29 -3.77
C TYR A 73 9.32 17.50 -2.57
N ILE A 74 8.48 17.20 -1.59
CA ILE A 74 8.88 16.51 -0.37
C ILE A 74 8.29 15.11 -0.39
N PHE A 75 9.18 14.14 -0.31
CA PHE A 75 8.85 12.73 -0.22
C PHE A 75 9.19 12.21 1.18
N TYR A 76 8.40 11.28 1.65
CA TYR A 76 8.58 10.62 2.95
C TYR A 76 8.59 9.11 2.75
N ILE A 77 9.56 8.40 3.34
CA ILE A 77 9.58 6.95 3.39
C ILE A 77 9.49 6.51 4.84
N ASP A 78 8.50 5.64 5.10
CA ASP A 78 8.34 5.01 6.41
C ASP A 78 7.81 3.58 6.26
N SER A 79 7.92 2.78 7.32
CA SER A 79 7.39 1.41 7.35
C SER A 79 6.47 1.18 8.55
N THR A 80 5.49 0.34 8.30
CA THR A 80 4.63 -0.19 9.36
C THR A 80 4.55 -1.70 9.29
N SER A 81 4.41 -2.33 10.45
CA SER A 81 4.30 -3.80 10.56
C SER A 81 2.85 -4.24 10.69
N ILE A 82 2.42 -5.10 9.79
CA ILE A 82 1.08 -5.68 9.76
C ILE A 82 1.15 -7.09 10.34
N LYS A 83 0.44 -7.34 11.42
CA LYS A 83 0.34 -8.69 12.02
C LYS A 83 -0.42 -9.63 11.10
N VAL A 84 0.15 -10.82 10.89
CA VAL A 84 -0.47 -11.88 10.10
C VAL A 84 -1.22 -12.82 11.02
N ASN A 85 -2.41 -13.26 10.56
CA ASN A 85 -3.17 -14.27 11.31
C ASN A 85 -2.42 -15.61 11.29
N PRO A 86 -2.09 -16.21 12.44
CA PRO A 86 -1.34 -17.47 12.50
C PRO A 86 -2.03 -18.64 11.77
N TYR A 87 -3.35 -18.60 11.65
CA TYR A 87 -4.11 -19.66 10.97
C TYR A 87 -4.02 -19.63 9.43
N GLU A 88 -3.61 -18.51 8.84
CA GLU A 88 -3.45 -18.39 7.38
C GLU A 88 -2.12 -18.99 6.88
N ASN A 89 -1.20 -19.27 7.78
CA ASN A 89 0.16 -19.74 7.47
C ASN A 89 0.26 -21.25 7.18
N LYS A 90 -0.87 -21.95 7.04
CA LYS A 90 -0.88 -23.41 6.78
C LYS A 90 -0.50 -23.81 5.36
N ASN A 91 -0.46 -22.88 4.43
CA ASN A 91 -0.08 -23.16 3.04
C ASN A 91 1.41 -22.94 2.84
N LYS A 92 2.16 -24.03 2.61
CA LYS A 92 3.62 -24.04 2.37
C LYS A 92 4.12 -23.25 1.14
N SER A 93 3.26 -22.52 0.45
CA SER A 93 3.62 -21.62 -0.67
C SER A 93 4.05 -20.21 -0.22
N ASN A 94 4.54 -20.06 0.98
CA ASN A 94 4.70 -18.79 1.72
C ASN A 94 5.74 -17.80 1.17
N GLN A 95 6.65 -18.22 0.29
CA GLN A 95 7.63 -17.30 -0.30
C GLN A 95 7.01 -16.14 -1.07
N LYS A 96 5.78 -16.31 -1.59
CA LYS A 96 5.04 -15.24 -2.30
C LYS A 96 4.31 -14.27 -1.37
N GLN A 97 4.12 -14.60 -0.09
CA GLN A 97 3.25 -13.83 0.82
C GLN A 97 3.98 -12.74 1.60
N LYS A 98 5.33 -12.68 1.54
CA LYS A 98 6.13 -11.69 2.28
C LYS A 98 5.87 -11.70 3.79
N ILE A 99 5.76 -12.89 4.37
CA ILE A 99 5.59 -13.11 5.81
C ILE A 99 6.93 -13.49 6.43
N GLY A 100 7.27 -12.86 7.55
CA GLY A 100 8.47 -13.16 8.33
C GLY A 100 8.20 -13.10 9.82
N CYS A 101 9.05 -13.75 10.61
CA CYS A 101 8.98 -13.73 12.07
C CYS A 101 9.74 -12.52 12.61
N SER A 102 9.05 -11.60 13.29
CA SER A 102 9.62 -10.46 14.01
C SER A 102 9.44 -10.62 15.52
N LYS A 103 9.92 -9.66 16.32
CA LYS A 103 9.66 -9.64 17.78
C LYS A 103 8.15 -9.67 18.12
N GLY A 104 7.30 -9.20 17.22
CA GLY A 104 5.83 -9.21 17.37
C GLY A 104 5.13 -10.47 16.82
N GLY A 105 5.88 -11.53 16.46
CA GLY A 105 5.38 -12.74 15.81
C GLY A 105 5.43 -12.67 14.29
N LEU A 106 4.51 -13.37 13.62
CA LEU A 106 4.42 -13.35 12.14
C LEU A 106 3.88 -12.02 11.65
N THR A 107 4.70 -11.31 10.88
CA THR A 107 4.38 -9.98 10.35
C THR A 107 4.81 -9.82 8.90
N THR A 108 4.17 -8.88 8.23
CA THR A 108 4.59 -8.31 6.94
C THR A 108 4.85 -6.83 7.15
N LYS A 109 5.97 -6.31 6.66
CA LYS A 109 6.23 -4.88 6.64
C LYS A 109 5.65 -4.27 5.37
N LEU A 110 4.96 -3.15 5.53
CA LEU A 110 4.54 -2.27 4.45
C LEU A 110 5.48 -1.05 4.47
N HIS A 111 6.32 -0.92 3.45
CA HIS A 111 7.13 0.26 3.22
C HIS A 111 6.37 1.17 2.26
N LEU A 112 6.19 2.42 2.62
CA LEU A 112 5.41 3.38 1.86
C LEU A 112 6.27 4.61 1.56
N CYS A 113 6.26 5.04 0.30
CA CYS A 113 6.69 6.37 -0.06
C CYS A 113 5.48 7.23 -0.39
N CYS A 114 5.40 8.40 0.22
CA CYS A 114 4.32 9.36 0.00
C CYS A 114 4.85 10.79 -0.16
N THR A 115 4.06 11.64 -0.77
CA THR A 115 4.20 13.11 -0.68
C THR A 115 3.22 13.61 0.39
N SER A 116 3.25 14.90 0.69
CA SER A 116 2.26 15.54 1.59
C SER A 116 0.82 15.29 1.14
N SER A 117 0.59 15.07 -0.14
CA SER A 117 -0.75 14.96 -0.71
C SER A 117 -1.21 13.55 -1.06
N CYS A 118 -0.31 12.59 -1.33
CA CYS A 118 -0.72 11.24 -1.69
C CYS A 118 0.39 10.18 -1.55
N PRO A 119 0.01 8.87 -1.42
CA PRO A 119 0.95 7.78 -1.57
C PRO A 119 1.45 7.69 -3.02
N VAL A 120 2.76 7.54 -3.20
CA VAL A 120 3.42 7.43 -4.50
C VAL A 120 3.61 5.99 -4.87
N VAL A 121 4.31 5.24 -4.02
CA VAL A 121 4.65 3.83 -4.23
C VAL A 121 4.74 3.10 -2.89
N PHE A 122 4.49 1.80 -2.91
CA PHE A 122 4.66 0.96 -1.73
C PHE A 122 5.33 -0.38 -2.09
N ARG A 123 5.93 -1.00 -1.08
CA ARG A 123 6.49 -2.35 -1.16
C ARG A 123 6.11 -3.15 0.07
N LEU A 124 6.01 -4.46 -0.10
CA LEU A 124 5.84 -5.40 1.02
C LEU A 124 7.11 -6.22 1.18
N SER A 125 7.54 -6.41 2.42
CA SER A 125 8.64 -7.30 2.78
C SER A 125 8.27 -8.20 3.96
N PRO A 126 8.98 -9.32 4.17
CA PRO A 126 8.86 -10.10 5.40
C PRO A 126 9.17 -9.24 6.64
N GLY A 127 8.48 -9.49 7.75
CA GLY A 127 8.61 -8.68 8.96
C GLY A 127 10.01 -8.65 9.58
N ASN A 128 10.86 -9.63 9.27
CA ASN A 128 12.26 -9.70 9.69
C ASN A 128 13.25 -9.05 8.71
N SER A 129 12.77 -8.50 7.59
CA SER A 129 13.64 -7.82 6.61
C SER A 129 14.15 -6.49 7.15
N HIS A 130 15.39 -6.14 6.80
CA HIS A 130 15.95 -4.82 7.06
C HIS A 130 15.29 -3.77 6.17
N ASP A 131 15.15 -2.55 6.68
CA ASP A 131 14.42 -1.47 6.00
C ASP A 131 15.23 -0.83 4.88
N ALA A 132 16.54 -0.66 5.06
CA ALA A 132 17.40 0.00 4.08
C ALA A 132 17.40 -0.64 2.68
N PRO A 133 17.49 -1.97 2.49
CA PRO A 133 17.39 -2.58 1.16
C PRO A 133 16.04 -2.35 0.47
N GLU A 134 14.94 -2.33 1.24
CA GLU A 134 13.60 -2.10 0.68
C GLU A 134 13.39 -0.62 0.37
N GLY A 135 13.95 0.28 1.19
CA GLY A 135 13.99 1.72 0.92
C GLY A 135 14.70 2.05 -0.39
N ARG A 136 15.87 1.45 -0.65
CA ARG A 136 16.59 1.62 -1.94
C ARG A 136 15.72 1.25 -3.13
N LYS A 137 15.03 0.10 -3.08
CA LYS A 137 14.12 -0.33 -4.14
C LYS A 137 12.92 0.61 -4.32
N LEU A 138 12.47 1.29 -3.25
CA LEU A 138 11.47 2.35 -3.37
C LEU A 138 12.04 3.56 -4.09
N ILE A 139 13.23 4.03 -3.70
CA ILE A 139 13.92 5.16 -4.33
C ILE A 139 14.16 4.89 -5.81
N GLU A 140 14.70 3.71 -6.17
CA GLU A 140 14.91 3.28 -7.54
C GLU A 140 13.62 3.25 -8.38
N SER A 141 12.47 3.03 -7.77
CA SER A 141 11.17 3.01 -8.45
C SER A 141 10.55 4.40 -8.64
N ILE A 142 11.15 5.43 -8.02
CA ILE A 142 10.69 6.82 -8.08
C ILE A 142 11.78 7.62 -8.77
N TYR A 143 11.46 8.17 -9.93
CA TYR A 143 12.37 9.09 -10.63
C TYR A 143 11.93 10.53 -10.39
N SER A 144 12.86 11.37 -9.93
CA SER A 144 12.65 12.81 -9.82
C SER A 144 13.52 13.55 -10.84
N LYS A 145 12.91 14.46 -11.58
CA LYS A 145 13.64 15.35 -12.51
C LYS A 145 14.23 16.58 -11.81
N ASN A 146 13.77 16.88 -10.61
CA ASN A 146 14.14 18.04 -9.80
C ASN A 146 14.74 17.54 -8.50
N ASN A 147 15.67 18.27 -7.92
CA ASN A 147 16.26 17.96 -6.61
C ASN A 147 15.18 18.04 -5.52
N ASN A 148 14.40 16.97 -5.38
CA ASN A 148 13.33 16.87 -4.39
C ASN A 148 13.90 16.38 -3.06
N TYR A 149 13.28 16.79 -1.95
CA TYR A 149 13.66 16.32 -0.62
C TYR A 149 13.06 14.95 -0.35
N LEU A 150 13.85 14.04 0.22
CA LEU A 150 13.40 12.72 0.63
C LEU A 150 13.73 12.51 2.12
N PHE A 151 12.70 12.53 2.94
CA PHE A 151 12.80 12.27 4.38
C PHE A 151 12.59 10.78 4.67
N MET A 152 13.45 10.23 5.51
CA MET A 152 13.33 8.85 5.95
C MET A 152 13.84 8.66 7.38
N ASP A 153 13.36 7.61 8.04
CA ASP A 153 13.86 7.20 9.34
C ASP A 153 15.28 6.63 9.22
N ARG A 154 16.03 6.69 10.33
CA ARG A 154 17.42 6.17 10.46
C ARG A 154 17.56 4.72 10.01
N ALA A 155 16.53 3.90 10.19
CA ALA A 155 16.51 2.51 9.73
C ALA A 155 16.71 2.31 8.22
N TYR A 156 16.46 3.37 7.43
CA TYR A 156 16.70 3.39 5.98
C TYR A 156 18.05 3.99 5.59
N GLY A 157 18.69 4.76 6.51
CA GLY A 157 19.91 5.51 6.26
C GLY A 157 21.14 4.64 6.38
N ASP A 158 21.62 4.09 5.26
CA ASP A 158 22.94 3.49 5.16
C ASP A 158 23.76 4.20 4.05
N ASN A 159 25.07 3.98 4.03
CA ASN A 159 25.94 4.62 3.05
C ASN A 159 25.54 4.33 1.59
N LYS A 160 24.94 3.15 1.34
CA LYS A 160 24.47 2.78 0.00
C LYS A 160 23.19 3.54 -0.36
N THR A 161 22.31 3.78 0.59
CA THR A 161 21.09 4.57 0.38
C THR A 161 21.44 6.04 0.13
N LEU A 162 22.37 6.59 0.89
CA LEU A 162 22.85 7.97 0.71
C LEU A 162 23.56 8.16 -0.63
N ALA A 163 24.22 7.13 -1.16
CA ALA A 163 24.85 7.19 -2.47
C ALA A 163 23.86 7.29 -3.65
N LEU A 164 22.59 6.85 -3.45
CA LEU A 164 21.55 6.97 -4.48
C LEU A 164 21.04 8.40 -4.69
N ASP A 165 21.41 9.33 -3.81
CA ASP A 165 21.01 10.74 -3.85
C ASP A 165 21.28 11.38 -5.22
N LYS A 166 22.49 11.22 -5.72
CA LYS A 166 22.96 11.85 -6.95
C LYS A 166 22.33 11.26 -8.22
N ASP A 167 21.99 9.98 -8.20
CA ASP A 167 21.53 9.26 -9.40
C ASP A 167 20.01 9.41 -9.63
N HIS A 168 19.26 9.66 -8.58
CA HIS A 168 17.78 9.69 -8.63
C HIS A 168 17.17 11.08 -8.42
N GLY A 169 17.99 12.13 -8.24
CA GLY A 169 17.54 13.53 -8.12
C GLY A 169 16.81 13.83 -6.81
N PHE A 170 17.20 13.16 -5.72
CA PHE A 170 16.72 13.45 -4.37
C PHE A 170 17.81 14.01 -3.49
N LEU A 171 17.46 14.96 -2.62
CA LEU A 171 18.26 15.33 -1.46
C LEU A 171 17.76 14.51 -0.28
N ILE A 172 18.53 13.50 0.12
CA ILE A 172 18.14 12.55 1.17
C ILE A 172 18.43 13.14 2.56
N LEU A 173 17.39 13.19 3.39
CA LEU A 173 17.44 13.65 4.77
C LEU A 173 17.01 12.50 5.69
N VAL A 174 17.91 12.08 6.57
CA VAL A 174 17.67 11.00 7.52
C VAL A 174 17.43 11.61 8.90
N SER A 175 16.35 11.20 9.59
CA SER A 175 16.10 11.63 10.96
C SER A 175 17.21 11.12 11.89
N ILE A 176 17.66 11.99 12.80
CA ILE A 176 18.69 11.68 13.81
C ILE A 176 18.09 10.82 14.94
#